data_7d2f2e79568924386e29ea18351cc44a
#
_entry.id   7d2f2e79568924386e29ea18351cc44a
#
_cell.length_a   1.000
_cell.length_b   1.000
_cell.length_c   1.000
_cell.angle_alpha   90.00
_cell.angle_beta   90.00
_cell.angle_gamma   90.00
#
_symmetry.space_group_name_H-M   'P 1'
#
loop_
_entity.id
_entity.type
_entity.pdbx_description
1 polymer ?
#
loop_
_entity_poly.entity_id
_entity_poly.type
_entity_poly.pdbx_seq_one_letter_code
_entity_poly.pdbx_strand_id
1 'polypeptide(L)'
;RLIVNGEEILTTPEHPFYVPHSVDERASDWGLGSGWLRAADLRAGDVLYLLDGSSAIVESVEQILLDVPVTVYNFEVEHFHSYFVSPSGLLVHNTCPDENQKIIQKWGKDYKKTGISENDAMALWELAVEYNVPGHAPGYDSYKYGYHMKIYNYHINIIS
;
A
#
# COMPACT_ATOMS: atom_id res chain seq x y z
N ARG A 1 -16.59 -5.16 -7.17
CA ARG A 1 -16.86 -4.80 -8.57
C ARG A 1 -16.54 -3.33 -8.77
N LEU A 2 -15.79 -3.01 -9.81
CA LEU A 2 -15.52 -1.66 -10.29
C LEU A 2 -16.09 -1.54 -11.70
N ILE A 3 -16.59 -0.36 -12.05
CA ILE A 3 -16.84 0.04 -13.44
C ILE A 3 -15.86 1.15 -13.78
N VAL A 4 -15.04 0.95 -14.79
CA VAL A 4 -13.99 1.87 -15.22
C VAL A 4 -14.07 2.04 -16.73
N ASN A 5 -14.40 3.25 -17.22
CA ASN A 5 -14.64 3.54 -18.64
C ASN A 5 -15.60 2.53 -19.31
N GLY A 6 -16.67 2.14 -18.61
CA GLY A 6 -17.65 1.15 -19.09
C GLY A 6 -17.21 -0.30 -19.00
N GLU A 7 -15.98 -0.60 -18.56
CA GLU A 7 -15.48 -1.94 -18.35
C GLU A 7 -15.76 -2.43 -16.93
N GLU A 8 -16.29 -3.64 -16.79
CA GLU A 8 -16.51 -4.28 -15.50
C GLU A 8 -15.25 -5.04 -15.05
N ILE A 9 -14.79 -4.74 -13.83
CA ILE A 9 -13.62 -5.36 -13.21
C ILE A 9 -14.04 -5.99 -11.88
N LEU A 10 -13.81 -7.29 -11.75
CA LEU A 10 -13.97 -8.02 -10.50
C LEU A 10 -12.61 -8.17 -9.84
N THR A 11 -12.50 -7.70 -8.60
CA THR A 11 -11.25 -7.72 -7.83
C THR A 11 -11.54 -7.95 -6.35
N THR A 12 -10.52 -8.36 -5.60
CA THR A 12 -10.61 -8.38 -4.13
C THR A 12 -10.57 -6.96 -3.57
N PRO A 13 -11.16 -6.71 -2.39
CA PRO A 13 -11.17 -5.39 -1.76
C PRO A 13 -9.78 -4.81 -1.53
N GLU A 14 -8.80 -5.67 -1.27
CA GLU A 14 -7.43 -5.28 -0.92
C GLU A 14 -6.53 -4.99 -2.13
N HIS A 15 -6.97 -5.34 -3.36
CA HIS A 15 -6.12 -5.21 -4.54
C HIS A 15 -5.81 -3.73 -4.86
N PRO A 16 -4.51 -3.34 -4.97
CA PRO A 16 -4.16 -1.94 -5.17
C PRO A 16 -4.19 -1.52 -6.64
N PHE A 17 -4.75 -0.35 -6.89
CA PHE A 17 -4.77 0.36 -8.18
C PHE A 17 -3.96 1.65 -8.09
N TYR A 18 -3.30 2.03 -9.18
CA TYR A 18 -2.53 3.26 -9.22
C TYR A 18 -3.39 4.46 -9.60
N VAL A 19 -3.40 5.47 -8.71
CA VAL A 19 -4.15 6.73 -8.83
C VAL A 19 -3.13 7.88 -8.82
N PRO A 20 -2.65 8.35 -9.99
CA PRO A 20 -1.42 9.16 -10.11
C PRO A 20 -1.47 10.52 -9.40
N HIS A 21 -2.63 11.02 -9.08
CA HIS A 21 -2.80 12.34 -8.43
C HIS A 21 -3.41 12.26 -7.03
N SER A 22 -3.44 11.08 -6.43
CA SER A 22 -3.94 10.93 -5.08
C SER A 22 -2.93 11.45 -4.07
N VAL A 23 -3.13 12.67 -3.59
CA VAL A 23 -2.55 13.21 -2.33
C VAL A 23 -3.43 12.84 -1.13
N ASP A 24 -4.30 11.89 -1.30
CA ASP A 24 -5.36 11.55 -0.37
C ASP A 24 -4.83 10.73 0.81
N GLU A 25 -5.31 11.04 2.01
CA GLU A 25 -5.02 10.27 3.23
C GLU A 25 -5.40 8.78 3.10
N ARG A 26 -6.26 8.43 2.14
CA ARG A 26 -6.62 7.04 1.79
C ARG A 26 -5.43 6.20 1.31
N ALA A 27 -4.41 6.83 0.72
CA ALA A 27 -3.23 6.15 0.17
C ALA A 27 -2.22 5.74 1.26
N SER A 28 -2.40 6.18 2.49
CA SER A 28 -1.34 6.20 3.50
C SER A 28 -1.10 4.92 4.28
N ASP A 29 -2.03 3.96 4.26
CA ASP A 29 -1.97 2.83 5.21
C ASP A 29 -1.24 1.58 4.71
N TRP A 30 -0.78 1.55 3.44
CA TRP A 30 -0.33 0.31 2.80
C TRP A 30 1.16 0.22 2.49
N GLY A 31 1.93 1.25 2.79
CA GLY A 31 3.37 1.23 2.56
C GLY A 31 3.82 1.23 1.09
N LEU A 32 2.88 1.28 0.14
CA LEU A 32 3.17 1.27 -1.28
C LEU A 32 3.62 2.63 -1.84
N GLY A 33 3.66 3.66 -0.99
CA GLY A 33 3.93 5.02 -1.41
C GLY A 33 2.69 5.77 -1.89
N SER A 34 2.87 7.02 -2.29
CA SER A 34 1.79 7.86 -2.81
C SER A 34 1.26 7.33 -4.13
N GLY A 35 -0.04 7.37 -4.30
CA GLY A 35 -0.70 7.01 -5.56
C GLY A 35 -1.31 5.61 -5.60
N TRP A 36 -1.11 4.75 -4.60
CA TRP A 36 -1.73 3.44 -4.54
C TRP A 36 -2.96 3.43 -3.63
N LEU A 37 -4.12 3.02 -4.16
CA LEU A 37 -5.36 2.83 -3.41
C LEU A 37 -5.87 1.40 -3.56
N ARG A 38 -6.38 0.83 -2.46
CA ARG A 38 -7.11 -0.44 -2.54
C ARG A 38 -8.40 -0.27 -3.34
N ALA A 39 -8.85 -1.34 -3.97
CA ALA A 39 -10.17 -1.36 -4.61
C ALA A 39 -11.30 -0.92 -3.65
N ALA A 40 -11.21 -1.29 -2.37
CA ALA A 40 -12.19 -0.89 -1.34
C ALA A 40 -12.17 0.62 -1.02
N ASP A 41 -11.06 1.30 -1.27
CA ASP A 41 -10.88 2.73 -0.96
C ASP A 41 -11.12 3.63 -2.18
N LEU A 42 -11.26 3.03 -3.37
CA LEU A 42 -11.62 3.76 -4.59
C LEU A 42 -13.02 4.35 -4.51
N ARG A 43 -13.23 5.44 -5.22
CA ARG A 43 -14.52 6.15 -5.34
C ARG A 43 -14.80 6.51 -6.78
N ALA A 44 -16.06 6.68 -7.10
CA ALA A 44 -16.44 7.27 -8.38
C ALA A 44 -15.77 8.64 -8.57
N GLY A 45 -15.16 8.85 -9.74
CA GLY A 45 -14.36 10.01 -10.06
C GLY A 45 -12.86 9.86 -9.85
N ASP A 46 -12.38 8.81 -9.16
CA ASP A 46 -10.95 8.51 -9.09
C ASP A 46 -10.40 8.21 -10.49
N VAL A 47 -9.17 8.65 -10.75
CA VAL A 47 -8.51 8.53 -12.04
C VAL A 47 -7.41 7.48 -11.97
N LEU A 48 -7.56 6.40 -12.72
CA LEU A 48 -6.59 5.30 -12.79
C LEU A 48 -5.64 5.47 -13.97
N TYR A 49 -4.42 4.95 -13.83
CA TYR A 49 -3.40 5.01 -14.88
C TYR A 49 -3.47 3.79 -15.80
N LEU A 50 -3.33 4.03 -17.11
CA LEU A 50 -3.37 3.01 -18.15
C LEU A 50 -2.00 2.75 -18.78
N LEU A 51 -1.86 1.59 -19.43
CA LEU A 51 -0.63 1.13 -20.10
C LEU A 51 -0.13 2.09 -21.20
N ASP A 52 -1.04 2.73 -21.91
CA ASP A 52 -0.71 3.68 -22.98
C ASP A 52 -0.36 5.09 -22.45
N GLY A 53 -0.28 5.26 -21.13
CA GLY A 53 -0.02 6.54 -20.50
C GLY A 53 -1.25 7.45 -20.35
N SER A 54 -2.40 7.02 -20.83
CA SER A 54 -3.68 7.72 -20.62
C SER A 54 -4.27 7.39 -19.25
N SER A 55 -5.48 7.85 -19.00
CA SER A 55 -6.19 7.66 -17.75
C SER A 55 -7.61 7.15 -17.97
N ALA A 56 -8.11 6.40 -16.99
CA ALA A 56 -9.48 5.92 -16.94
C ALA A 56 -10.17 6.42 -15.67
N ILE A 57 -11.47 6.72 -15.77
CA ILE A 57 -12.26 7.20 -14.64
C ILE A 57 -13.03 6.04 -14.01
N VAL A 58 -12.97 5.92 -12.70
CA VAL A 58 -13.82 5.02 -11.93
C VAL A 58 -15.24 5.57 -11.93
N GLU A 59 -16.17 4.85 -12.54
CA GLU A 59 -17.58 5.24 -12.63
C GLU A 59 -18.36 4.79 -11.40
N SER A 60 -18.07 3.58 -10.92
CA SER A 60 -18.69 3.06 -9.71
C SER A 60 -17.80 2.02 -9.01
N VAL A 61 -17.98 1.93 -7.70
CA VAL A 61 -17.39 0.92 -6.81
C VAL A 61 -18.50 0.26 -6.03
N GLU A 62 -18.59 -1.06 -6.09
CA GLU A 62 -19.62 -1.81 -5.38
C GLU A 62 -19.02 -3.07 -4.74
N GLN A 63 -19.24 -3.23 -3.45
CA GLN A 63 -18.91 -4.48 -2.77
C GLN A 63 -20.06 -5.48 -3.00
N ILE A 64 -19.76 -6.59 -3.65
CA ILE A 64 -20.69 -7.67 -3.89
C ILE A 64 -20.32 -8.91 -3.08
N LEU A 65 -21.31 -9.54 -2.48
CA LEU A 65 -21.16 -10.85 -1.87
C LEU A 65 -21.48 -11.89 -2.95
N LEU A 66 -20.56 -12.83 -3.13
CA LEU A 66 -20.74 -13.92 -4.09
C LEU A 66 -21.24 -15.15 -3.35
N ASP A 67 -22.30 -15.76 -3.85
CA ASP A 67 -22.85 -17.01 -3.29
C ASP A 67 -21.89 -18.19 -3.47
N VAL A 68 -21.01 -18.11 -4.46
CA VAL A 68 -20.00 -19.14 -4.77
C VAL A 68 -18.63 -18.48 -4.84
N PRO A 69 -17.60 -19.06 -4.19
CA PRO A 69 -16.23 -18.54 -4.31
C PRO A 69 -15.76 -18.54 -5.76
N VAL A 70 -15.14 -17.42 -6.17
CA VAL A 70 -14.51 -17.26 -7.48
C VAL A 70 -13.00 -17.30 -7.30
N THR A 71 -12.32 -18.08 -8.14
CA THR A 71 -10.87 -18.11 -8.16
C THR A 71 -10.35 -16.77 -8.72
N VAL A 72 -9.54 -16.10 -7.94
CA VAL A 72 -8.79 -14.90 -8.39
C VAL A 72 -7.33 -15.26 -8.63
N TYR A 73 -6.73 -14.66 -9.64
CA TYR A 73 -5.33 -14.86 -9.97
C TYR A 73 -4.57 -13.60 -9.62
N ASN A 74 -3.39 -13.78 -9.04
CA ASN A 74 -2.46 -12.71 -8.76
C ASN A 74 -1.10 -13.09 -9.36
N PHE A 75 -0.51 -12.19 -10.14
CA PHE A 75 0.78 -12.44 -10.80
C PHE A 75 1.89 -11.77 -10.01
N GLU A 76 2.90 -12.52 -9.64
CA GLU A 76 4.13 -11.96 -9.10
C GLU A 76 5.04 -11.57 -10.27
N VAL A 77 5.37 -10.27 -10.34
CA VAL A 77 6.32 -9.74 -11.31
C VAL A 77 7.61 -9.43 -10.56
N GLU A 78 8.66 -10.19 -10.88
CA GLU A 78 9.96 -10.07 -10.23
C GLU A 78 10.48 -8.62 -10.30
N HIS A 79 10.92 -8.08 -9.17
CA HIS A 79 11.46 -6.73 -8.97
C HIS A 79 10.48 -5.56 -9.07
N PHE A 80 9.38 -5.67 -9.83
CA PHE A 80 8.48 -4.52 -10.05
C PHE A 80 7.19 -4.59 -9.24
N HIS A 81 6.72 -5.80 -8.94
CA HIS A 81 5.45 -6.05 -8.23
C HIS A 81 4.23 -5.31 -8.80
N SER A 82 4.37 -4.73 -10.00
CA SER A 82 3.31 -3.99 -10.68
C SER A 82 3.11 -4.55 -12.08
N TYR A 83 1.88 -4.61 -12.53
CA TYR A 83 1.52 -5.09 -13.86
C TYR A 83 0.21 -4.45 -14.32
N PHE A 84 -0.11 -4.67 -15.59
CA PHE A 84 -1.32 -4.14 -16.18
C PHE A 84 -2.36 -5.25 -16.33
N VAL A 85 -3.60 -4.94 -15.93
CA VAL A 85 -4.74 -5.85 -16.02
C VAL A 85 -5.84 -5.26 -16.88
N SER A 86 -6.75 -6.10 -17.30
CA SER A 86 -7.89 -5.81 -18.17
C SER A 86 -7.50 -5.44 -19.60
N PRO A 87 -8.42 -5.50 -20.55
CA PRO A 87 -8.20 -5.01 -21.93
C PRO A 87 -7.76 -3.55 -22.00
N SER A 88 -8.23 -2.70 -21.07
CA SER A 88 -7.85 -1.30 -20.98
C SER A 88 -6.44 -1.07 -20.42
N GLY A 89 -5.80 -2.10 -19.82
CA GLY A 89 -4.44 -2.00 -19.28
C GLY A 89 -4.34 -1.14 -18.03
N LEU A 90 -5.14 -1.43 -16.99
CA LEU A 90 -5.07 -0.74 -15.70
C LEU A 90 -3.84 -1.15 -14.90
N LEU A 91 -3.09 -0.17 -14.39
CA LEU A 91 -1.93 -0.41 -13.56
C LEU A 91 -2.34 -0.81 -12.15
N VAL A 92 -1.92 -2.01 -11.77
CA VAL A 92 -2.16 -2.61 -10.45
C VAL A 92 -0.86 -3.05 -9.81
N HIS A 93 -0.90 -3.28 -8.50
CA HIS A 93 0.24 -3.78 -7.75
C HIS A 93 -0.07 -5.14 -7.14
N ASN A 94 0.89 -6.05 -7.21
CA ASN A 94 0.84 -7.28 -6.45
C ASN A 94 1.48 -7.04 -5.08
N THR A 95 0.69 -6.70 -4.10
CA THR A 95 1.12 -6.76 -2.70
C THR A 95 0.57 -8.02 -2.06
N CYS A 96 1.30 -9.10 -2.17
CA CYS A 96 1.39 -9.97 -1.02
C CYS A 96 2.54 -9.42 -0.18
N PRO A 97 2.32 -8.71 0.93
CA PRO A 97 3.40 -8.46 1.86
C PRO A 97 3.95 -9.84 2.22
N ASP A 98 5.24 -10.04 1.96
CA ASP A 98 5.97 -11.18 2.49
C ASP A 98 5.60 -11.34 3.98
N GLU A 99 5.59 -12.54 4.50
CA GLU A 99 5.33 -12.79 5.93
C GLU A 99 6.18 -11.90 6.82
N ASN A 100 7.42 -11.63 6.40
CA ASN A 100 8.35 -10.75 7.10
C ASN A 100 7.90 -9.28 7.05
N GLN A 101 7.38 -8.80 5.92
CA GLN A 101 6.81 -7.44 5.82
C GLN A 101 5.59 -7.29 6.75
N LYS A 102 4.71 -8.30 6.85
CA LYS A 102 3.58 -8.30 7.78
C LYS A 102 4.04 -8.26 9.24
N ILE A 103 5.10 -9.02 9.56
CA ILE A 103 5.69 -9.03 10.89
C ILE A 103 6.29 -7.65 11.22
N ILE A 104 7.06 -7.07 10.30
CA ILE A 104 7.66 -5.73 10.46
C ILE A 104 6.57 -4.67 10.62
N GLN A 105 5.50 -4.74 9.85
CA GLN A 105 4.35 -3.83 9.98
C GLN A 105 3.68 -3.94 11.35
N LYS A 106 3.48 -5.18 11.83
CA LYS A 106 2.93 -5.43 13.16
C LYS A 106 3.82 -4.84 14.24
N TRP A 107 5.13 -5.05 14.18
CA TRP A 107 6.08 -4.46 15.12
C TRP A 107 6.05 -2.93 15.07
N GLY A 108 6.02 -2.32 13.89
CA GLY A 108 5.87 -0.88 13.75
C GLY A 108 4.63 -0.34 14.46
N LYS A 109 3.50 -1.05 14.32
CA LYS A 109 2.24 -0.71 15.00
C LYS A 109 2.31 -0.86 16.53
N ASP A 110 2.97 -1.90 17.00
CA ASP A 110 3.10 -2.17 18.44
C ASP A 110 4.06 -1.18 19.09
N TYR A 111 5.23 -0.95 18.49
CA TYR A 111 6.23 0.01 18.99
C TYR A 111 5.80 1.48 18.90
N LYS A 112 4.87 1.83 18.00
CA LYS A 112 4.24 3.15 18.03
C LYS A 112 3.63 3.51 19.39
N LYS A 113 3.15 2.49 20.12
CA LYS A 113 2.49 2.68 21.42
C LYS A 113 3.48 2.67 22.58
N THR A 114 4.52 1.87 22.49
CA THR A 114 5.46 1.61 23.61
C THR A 114 6.78 2.35 23.50
N GLY A 115 7.15 2.79 22.30
CA GLY A 115 8.50 3.17 21.96
C GLY A 115 9.40 1.93 21.77
N ILE A 116 10.64 2.15 21.38
CA ILE A 116 11.63 1.12 21.08
C ILE A 116 13.01 1.59 21.54
N SER A 117 13.88 0.68 22.00
CA SER A 117 15.27 1.02 22.29
C SER A 117 16.06 1.38 21.01
N GLU A 118 17.14 2.15 21.13
CA GLU A 118 17.95 2.52 19.98
C GLU A 118 18.52 1.31 19.25
N ASN A 119 19.00 0.29 19.97
CA ASN A 119 19.54 -0.92 19.38
C ASN A 119 18.47 -1.72 18.62
N ASP A 120 17.28 -1.87 19.21
CA ASP A 120 16.17 -2.56 18.56
C ASP A 120 15.62 -1.76 17.35
N ALA A 121 15.66 -0.43 17.43
CA ALA A 121 15.27 0.46 16.33
C ALA A 121 16.21 0.29 15.12
N MET A 122 17.51 0.20 15.35
CA MET A 122 18.48 -0.08 14.29
C MET A 122 18.26 -1.45 13.67
N ALA A 123 18.09 -2.50 14.49
CA ALA A 123 17.82 -3.85 14.00
C ALA A 123 16.50 -3.92 13.20
N LEU A 124 15.44 -3.26 13.68
CA LEU A 124 14.17 -3.18 12.95
C LEU A 124 14.31 -2.43 11.63
N TRP A 125 15.14 -1.38 11.58
CA TRP A 125 15.41 -0.64 10.35
C TRP A 125 16.20 -1.47 9.33
N GLU A 126 17.21 -2.23 9.75
CA GLU A 126 17.95 -3.15 8.88
C GLU A 126 17.01 -4.18 8.23
N LEU A 127 16.11 -4.79 9.02
CA LEU A 127 15.08 -5.68 8.49
C LEU A 127 14.13 -4.96 7.52
N ALA A 128 13.71 -3.75 7.85
CA ALA A 128 12.84 -2.97 6.98
C ALA A 128 13.49 -2.69 5.61
N VAL A 129 14.79 -2.39 5.59
CA VAL A 129 15.55 -2.21 4.35
C VAL A 129 15.67 -3.53 3.58
N GLU A 130 16.02 -4.63 4.26
CA GLU A 130 16.14 -5.96 3.64
C GLU A 130 14.85 -6.40 2.93
N TYR A 131 13.70 -6.15 3.56
CA TYR A 131 12.38 -6.54 3.02
C TYR A 131 11.65 -5.41 2.28
N ASN A 132 12.35 -4.35 1.89
CA ASN A 132 11.77 -3.20 1.15
C ASN A 132 10.54 -2.57 1.84
N VAL A 133 10.56 -2.51 3.16
CA VAL A 133 9.51 -1.85 3.93
C VAL A 133 9.75 -0.34 3.94
N PRO A 134 8.77 0.47 3.55
CA PRO A 134 8.94 1.92 3.52
C PRO A 134 9.06 2.51 4.92
N GLY A 135 9.91 3.53 5.04
CA GLY A 135 10.14 4.22 6.30
C GLY A 135 11.38 5.11 6.25
N HIS A 136 11.92 5.42 7.41
CA HIS A 136 13.24 6.04 7.56
C HIS A 136 13.95 5.53 8.81
N ALA A 137 15.28 5.54 8.75
CA ALA A 137 16.16 5.20 9.86
C ALA A 137 15.89 6.03 11.12
N PRO A 138 16.36 5.57 12.30
CA PRO A 138 16.41 6.37 13.50
C PRO A 138 17.02 7.75 13.23
N GLY A 139 16.33 8.81 13.62
CA GLY A 139 16.75 10.18 13.39
C GLY A 139 16.04 11.18 14.29
N TYR A 140 16.57 12.39 14.37
CA TYR A 140 16.02 13.45 15.22
C TYR A 140 15.18 14.42 14.40
N ASP A 141 13.92 14.57 14.78
CA ASP A 141 13.02 15.61 14.29
C ASP A 141 12.78 16.65 15.40
N SER A 142 13.41 17.81 15.25
CA SER A 142 13.29 18.90 16.22
C SER A 142 11.90 19.54 16.28
N TYR A 143 11.07 19.30 15.28
CA TYR A 143 9.79 20.00 15.16
C TYR A 143 8.62 19.24 15.80
N LYS A 144 8.54 17.90 15.62
CA LYS A 144 7.33 17.19 16.00
C LYS A 144 7.53 15.92 16.85
N TYR A 145 8.50 15.09 16.48
CA TYR A 145 8.57 13.72 17.02
C TYR A 145 9.80 13.45 17.89
N GLY A 146 10.79 14.36 17.95
CA GLY A 146 12.03 14.12 18.67
C GLY A 146 12.88 13.04 18.01
N TYR A 147 13.53 12.18 18.81
CA TYR A 147 14.34 11.07 18.29
C TYR A 147 13.40 9.88 17.99
N HIS A 148 13.23 9.57 16.71
CA HIS A 148 12.27 8.56 16.24
C HIS A 148 12.73 7.88 14.96
N MET A 149 12.08 6.78 14.61
CA MET A 149 12.12 6.16 13.29
C MET A 149 10.72 6.07 12.71
N LYS A 150 10.63 5.72 11.43
CA LYS A 150 9.33 5.47 10.78
C LYS A 150 9.35 4.13 10.08
N ILE A 151 8.33 3.31 10.31
CA ILE A 151 8.04 2.07 9.59
C ILE A 151 6.61 2.18 9.06
N TYR A 152 6.43 2.10 7.74
CA TYR A 152 5.18 2.46 7.07
C TYR A 152 4.72 3.86 7.53
N ASN A 153 3.53 3.96 8.13
CA ASN A 153 2.97 5.21 8.69
C ASN A 153 3.14 5.32 10.22
N TYR A 154 3.89 4.40 10.81
CA TYR A 154 4.09 4.39 12.26
C TYR A 154 5.33 5.17 12.62
N HIS A 155 5.16 6.35 13.25
CA HIS A 155 6.24 7.05 13.93
C HIS A 155 6.46 6.39 15.29
N ILE A 156 7.65 5.88 15.51
CA ILE A 156 8.06 5.11 16.67
C ILE A 156 9.08 5.92 17.44
N ASN A 157 8.74 6.32 18.67
CA ASN A 157 9.67 7.04 19.52
C ASN A 157 10.79 6.12 19.98
N ILE A 158 12.03 6.60 19.93
CA ILE A 158 13.20 5.89 20.44
C ILE A 158 13.39 6.33 21.88
N ILE A 159 13.39 5.36 22.77
CA ILE A 159 13.52 5.52 24.20
C ILE A 159 14.90 5.06 24.67
N SER A 160 15.48 5.81 25.60
CA SER A 160 16.77 5.50 26.24
C SER A 160 16.63 4.38 27.28
#